data_df506a14a75dccd1fbf26a28d7973d54
#
_entry.id   df506a14a75dccd1fbf26a28d7973d54
#
_cell.length_a   1.000
_cell.length_b   1.000
_cell.length_c   1.000
_cell.angle_alpha   90.00
_cell.angle_beta   90.00
_cell.angle_gamma   90.00
#
_symmetry.space_group_name_H-M   'P 1'
#
loop_
_entity.id
_entity.type
_entity.pdbx_description
1 polymer ?
#
loop_
_entity_poly.entity_id
_entity_poly.type
_entity_poly.pdbx_seq_one_letter_code
_entity_poly.pdbx_strand_id
1 'polypeptide(L)'
;MDTISDSAKKMGMLIDDLLSFSRMGRQAISLRQVDLGSLVHDVIRELEPDAAGRNIAWCISDLPAVGGDAAMLRMVLANLIANALKFTLPRPQARIEIGSLPGQASEAVVFVRDNGVGFDMTYADKLFDVFQRLHRAEEFEGTGIGLANVRRIIARHGGRTWAEGKPDLGAAIYVALPRALQGGEDEKT
;
A
#
# COMPACT_ATOMS: atom_id res chain seq x y z
N MET A 1 -32.93 -10.62 -3.09
CA MET A 1 -32.90 -9.31 -2.41
C MET A 1 -31.48 -8.82 -2.08
N ASP A 2 -30.53 -9.74 -2.10
CA ASP A 2 -29.11 -9.43 -1.71
C ASP A 2 -28.38 -8.52 -2.72
N THR A 3 -28.68 -8.63 -4.01
CA THR A 3 -27.98 -7.89 -5.09
C THR A 3 -28.12 -6.37 -5.00
N ILE A 4 -29.28 -5.85 -4.57
CA ILE A 4 -29.51 -4.39 -4.44
C ILE A 4 -28.75 -3.84 -3.21
N SER A 5 -28.76 -4.58 -2.09
CA SER A 5 -28.02 -4.21 -0.87
C SER A 5 -26.52 -4.20 -1.11
N ASP A 6 -25.99 -5.18 -1.83
CA ASP A 6 -24.56 -5.29 -2.15
C ASP A 6 -24.14 -4.20 -3.13
N SER A 7 -24.99 -3.87 -4.10
CA SER A 7 -24.75 -2.76 -5.02
C SER A 7 -24.74 -1.41 -4.30
N ALA A 8 -25.65 -1.20 -3.34
CA ALA A 8 -25.70 0.03 -2.55
C ALA A 8 -24.46 0.18 -1.64
N LYS A 9 -24.01 -0.90 -0.99
CA LYS A 9 -22.77 -0.92 -0.21
C LYS A 9 -21.56 -0.60 -1.06
N LYS A 10 -21.49 -1.18 -2.26
CA LYS A 10 -20.38 -0.96 -3.19
C LYS A 10 -20.34 0.50 -3.68
N MET A 11 -21.51 1.11 -3.96
CA MET A 11 -21.57 2.53 -4.28
C MET A 11 -21.14 3.41 -3.11
N GLY A 12 -21.54 3.09 -1.88
CA GLY A 12 -21.07 3.78 -0.67
C GLY A 12 -19.54 3.77 -0.55
N MET A 13 -18.91 2.60 -0.67
CA MET A 13 -17.46 2.47 -0.64
C MET A 13 -16.77 3.28 -1.76
N LEU A 14 -17.31 3.27 -2.98
CA LEU A 14 -16.79 4.06 -4.09
C LEU A 14 -16.85 5.57 -3.81
N ILE A 15 -17.95 6.05 -3.22
CA ILE A 15 -18.11 7.46 -2.85
C ILE A 15 -17.12 7.84 -1.76
N ASP A 16 -16.98 7.04 -0.72
CA ASP A 16 -16.05 7.29 0.39
C ASP A 16 -14.60 7.29 -0.08
N ASP A 17 -14.22 6.34 -0.94
CA ASP A 17 -12.90 6.27 -1.55
C ASP A 17 -12.64 7.49 -2.45
N LEU A 18 -13.62 7.92 -3.23
CA LEU A 18 -13.50 9.08 -4.11
C LEU A 18 -13.39 10.39 -3.30
N LEU A 19 -14.17 10.53 -2.23
CA LEU A 19 -14.09 11.67 -1.32
C LEU A 19 -12.74 11.71 -0.61
N SER A 20 -12.25 10.56 -0.15
CA SER A 20 -10.92 10.42 0.45
C SER A 20 -9.83 10.80 -0.54
N PHE A 21 -9.91 10.28 -1.77
CA PHE A 21 -9.00 10.63 -2.87
C PHE A 21 -9.01 12.15 -3.15
N SER A 22 -10.20 12.77 -3.23
CA SER A 22 -10.32 14.21 -3.49
C SER A 22 -9.73 15.06 -2.36
N ARG A 23 -10.04 14.73 -1.11
CA ARG A 23 -9.56 15.47 0.08
C ARG A 23 -8.05 15.41 0.23
N MET A 24 -7.42 14.25 -0.02
CA MET A 24 -5.97 14.09 0.03
C MET A 24 -5.21 15.06 -0.87
N GLY A 25 -5.80 15.53 -1.96
CA GLY A 25 -5.17 16.48 -2.87
C GLY A 25 -4.96 17.88 -2.29
N ARG A 26 -5.74 18.27 -1.29
CA ARG A 26 -5.80 19.64 -0.76
C ARG A 26 -5.22 19.80 0.64
N GLN A 27 -5.01 18.71 1.36
CA GLN A 27 -4.52 18.74 2.73
C GLN A 27 -3.03 19.06 2.75
N ALA A 28 -2.59 19.99 3.62
CA ALA A 28 -1.17 20.25 3.82
C ALA A 28 -0.47 18.98 4.37
N ILE A 29 0.73 18.68 3.88
CA ILE A 29 1.52 17.55 4.36
C ILE A 29 2.29 18.01 5.61
N SER A 30 2.18 17.27 6.70
CA SER A 30 2.97 17.46 7.91
C SER A 30 4.17 16.53 7.88
N LEU A 31 5.29 16.99 7.31
CA LEU A 31 6.50 16.19 7.23
C LEU A 31 7.16 16.06 8.60
N ARG A 32 7.30 14.84 9.08
CA ARG A 32 8.02 14.47 10.31
C ARG A 32 8.82 13.20 10.05
N GLN A 33 9.71 12.87 10.97
CA GLN A 33 10.34 11.55 10.94
C GLN A 33 9.32 10.49 11.34
N VAL A 34 9.12 9.48 10.49
CA VAL A 34 8.17 8.38 10.67
C VAL A 34 8.93 7.07 10.72
N ASP A 35 8.74 6.33 11.80
CA ASP A 35 9.20 4.95 11.93
C ASP A 35 8.25 4.03 11.19
N LEU A 36 8.67 3.55 10.02
CA LEU A 36 7.85 2.67 9.19
C LEU A 36 7.64 1.29 9.82
N GLY A 37 8.60 0.81 10.62
CA GLY A 37 8.48 -0.48 11.31
C GLY A 37 7.32 -0.48 12.30
N SER A 38 7.27 0.51 13.19
CA SER A 38 6.14 0.70 14.11
C SER A 38 4.81 0.85 13.38
N LEU A 39 4.80 1.62 12.30
CA LEU A 39 3.60 1.88 11.52
C LEU A 39 3.05 0.62 10.83
N VAL A 40 3.93 -0.25 10.30
CA VAL A 40 3.56 -1.55 9.71
C VAL A 40 2.92 -2.46 10.77
N HIS A 41 3.49 -2.55 11.96
CA HIS A 41 2.93 -3.38 13.03
C HIS A 41 1.54 -2.91 13.46
N ASP A 42 1.33 -1.59 13.53
CA ASP A 42 0.02 -1.03 13.86
C ASP A 42 -1.02 -1.35 12.77
N VAL A 43 -0.65 -1.22 11.50
CA VAL A 43 -1.53 -1.54 10.37
C VAL A 43 -1.87 -3.04 10.33
N ILE A 44 -0.88 -3.92 10.55
CA ILE A 44 -1.14 -5.38 10.60
C ILE A 44 -2.14 -5.70 11.72
N ARG A 45 -1.99 -5.09 12.88
CA ARG A 45 -2.93 -5.28 14.01
C ARG A 45 -4.35 -4.83 13.66
N GLU A 46 -4.51 -3.75 12.93
CA GLU A 46 -5.83 -3.30 12.47
C GLU A 46 -6.47 -4.25 11.46
N LEU A 47 -5.66 -4.85 10.60
CA LEU A 47 -6.11 -5.79 9.58
C LEU A 47 -6.19 -7.24 10.08
N GLU A 48 -5.93 -7.48 11.39
CA GLU A 48 -6.03 -8.81 11.99
C GLU A 48 -7.40 -9.48 11.79
N PRO A 49 -8.56 -8.76 11.86
CA PRO A 49 -9.86 -9.35 11.56
C PRO A 49 -9.95 -9.91 10.13
N ASP A 50 -9.34 -9.26 9.14
CA ASP A 50 -9.33 -9.70 7.73
C ASP A 50 -8.40 -10.91 7.52
N ALA A 51 -7.46 -11.11 8.43
CA ALA A 51 -6.52 -12.23 8.46
C ALA A 51 -7.04 -13.43 9.28
N ALA A 52 -8.16 -13.27 10.00
CA ALA A 52 -8.65 -14.27 10.94
C ALA A 52 -8.92 -15.63 10.29
N GLY A 53 -8.46 -16.70 10.95
CA GLY A 53 -8.63 -18.07 10.45
C GLY A 53 -7.74 -18.46 9.26
N ARG A 54 -6.82 -17.60 8.84
CA ARG A 54 -5.92 -17.84 7.71
C ARG A 54 -4.52 -18.23 8.18
N ASN A 55 -3.87 -19.10 7.42
CA ASN A 55 -2.46 -19.42 7.63
C ASN A 55 -1.59 -18.40 6.85
N ILE A 56 -1.08 -17.39 7.55
CA ILE A 56 -0.30 -16.30 6.96
C ILE A 56 1.10 -16.29 7.58
N ALA A 57 2.10 -16.46 6.75
CA ALA A 57 3.50 -16.27 7.12
C ALA A 57 3.91 -14.80 6.87
N TRP A 58 4.02 -14.04 7.93
CA TRP A 58 4.54 -12.67 7.90
C TRP A 58 6.06 -12.68 7.95
N CYS A 59 6.71 -12.02 7.00
CA CYS A 59 8.16 -11.84 6.93
C CYS A 59 8.44 -10.33 6.92
N ILE A 60 8.70 -9.76 8.09
CA ILE A 60 8.93 -8.31 8.24
C ILE A 60 10.40 -8.12 8.55
N SER A 61 11.13 -7.42 7.69
CA SER A 61 12.52 -7.02 7.92
C SER A 61 12.60 -5.60 8.50
N ASP A 62 13.77 -5.20 8.92
CA ASP A 62 14.01 -3.85 9.41
C ASP A 62 13.66 -2.82 8.33
N LEU A 63 12.87 -1.82 8.72
CA LEU A 63 12.41 -0.75 7.86
C LEU A 63 13.06 0.59 8.28
N PRO A 64 13.46 1.42 7.30
CA PRO A 64 14.05 2.70 7.60
C PRO A 64 13.01 3.69 8.13
N ALA A 65 13.45 4.64 8.94
CA ALA A 65 12.67 5.86 9.19
C ALA A 65 12.75 6.78 7.97
N VAL A 66 11.65 7.44 7.65
CA VAL A 66 11.52 8.36 6.50
C VAL A 66 10.91 9.68 6.91
N GLY A 67 11.16 10.72 6.12
CA GLY A 67 10.43 11.98 6.24
C GLY A 67 9.06 11.86 5.59
N GLY A 68 7.98 12.09 6.36
CA GLY A 68 6.65 11.98 5.80
C GLY A 68 5.53 12.36 6.76
N ASP A 69 4.32 12.33 6.24
CA ASP A 69 3.09 12.46 7.01
C ASP A 69 2.65 11.07 7.48
N ALA A 70 2.69 10.82 8.78
CA ALA A 70 2.40 9.52 9.35
C ALA A 70 0.99 9.00 9.01
N ALA A 71 -0.02 9.88 8.97
CA ALA A 71 -1.38 9.49 8.63
C ALA A 71 -1.49 9.07 7.15
N MET A 72 -0.85 9.81 6.26
CA MET A 72 -0.82 9.48 4.83
C MET A 72 0.00 8.20 4.56
N LEU A 73 1.16 8.03 5.20
CA LEU A 73 1.96 6.81 5.06
C LEU A 73 1.26 5.59 5.65
N ARG A 74 0.50 5.75 6.74
CA ARG A 74 -0.38 4.70 7.25
C ARG A 74 -1.40 4.24 6.20
N MET A 75 -2.04 5.18 5.48
CA MET A 75 -2.97 4.84 4.40
C MET A 75 -2.28 4.09 3.26
N VAL A 76 -1.04 4.44 2.93
CA VAL A 76 -0.23 3.70 1.95
C VAL A 76 -0.05 2.25 2.40
N LEU A 77 0.45 2.04 3.62
CA LEU A 77 0.71 0.70 4.15
C LEU A 77 -0.58 -0.12 4.28
N ALA A 78 -1.66 0.49 4.75
CA ALA A 78 -2.97 -0.17 4.85
C ALA A 78 -3.46 -0.66 3.48
N ASN A 79 -3.37 0.15 2.43
CA ASN A 79 -3.74 -0.25 1.08
C ASN A 79 -2.86 -1.39 0.54
N LEU A 80 -1.55 -1.33 0.76
CA LEU A 80 -0.63 -2.36 0.28
C LEU A 80 -0.83 -3.68 1.00
N ILE A 81 -0.95 -3.66 2.33
CA ILE A 81 -1.11 -4.86 3.16
C ILE A 81 -2.50 -5.49 2.93
N ALA A 82 -3.57 -4.69 2.85
CA ALA A 82 -4.91 -5.17 2.52
C ALA A 82 -4.95 -5.83 1.12
N ASN A 83 -4.24 -5.28 0.14
CA ASN A 83 -4.12 -5.90 -1.17
C ASN A 83 -3.37 -7.24 -1.10
N ALA A 84 -2.26 -7.34 -0.37
CA ALA A 84 -1.53 -8.58 -0.17
C ALA A 84 -2.40 -9.65 0.52
N LEU A 85 -3.16 -9.28 1.55
CA LEU A 85 -4.14 -10.16 2.19
C LEU A 85 -5.19 -10.64 1.18
N LYS A 86 -5.78 -9.73 0.41
CA LYS A 86 -6.82 -10.01 -0.57
C LYS A 86 -6.34 -10.96 -1.66
N PHE A 87 -5.22 -10.67 -2.31
CA PHE A 87 -4.74 -11.44 -3.45
C PHE A 87 -4.11 -12.79 -3.07
N THR A 88 -3.84 -13.01 -1.80
CA THR A 88 -3.42 -14.31 -1.25
C THR A 88 -4.58 -15.17 -0.75
N LEU A 89 -5.85 -14.74 -0.88
CA LEU A 89 -7.02 -15.52 -0.46
C LEU A 89 -7.03 -16.96 -1.03
N PRO A 90 -6.68 -17.21 -2.31
CA PRO A 90 -6.68 -18.57 -2.86
C PRO A 90 -5.51 -19.45 -2.37
N ARG A 91 -4.57 -18.91 -1.60
CA ARG A 91 -3.38 -19.65 -1.14
C ARG A 91 -3.66 -20.38 0.16
N PRO A 92 -3.37 -21.69 0.25
CA PRO A 92 -3.48 -22.46 1.51
C PRO A 92 -2.56 -21.89 2.60
N GLN A 93 -1.38 -21.41 2.19
CA GLN A 93 -0.45 -20.67 3.02
C GLN A 93 -0.10 -19.37 2.32
N ALA A 94 -0.62 -18.27 2.84
CA ALA A 94 -0.23 -16.94 2.38
C ALA A 94 1.18 -16.60 2.93
N ARG A 95 2.01 -15.99 2.10
CA ARG A 95 3.28 -15.39 2.52
C ARG A 95 3.26 -13.93 2.13
N ILE A 96 3.42 -13.07 3.12
CA ILE A 96 3.48 -11.62 2.93
C ILE A 96 4.80 -11.12 3.51
N GLU A 97 5.61 -10.53 2.65
CA GLU A 97 6.93 -10.01 2.99
C GLU A 97 6.91 -8.48 2.89
N ILE A 98 7.34 -7.82 3.96
CA ILE A 98 7.47 -6.37 4.03
C ILE A 98 8.93 -6.06 4.36
N GLY A 99 9.57 -5.29 3.50
CA GLY A 99 10.99 -5.04 3.66
C GLY A 99 11.45 -3.78 2.96
N SER A 100 12.75 -3.53 3.08
CA SER A 100 13.42 -2.44 2.38
C SER A 100 14.53 -2.99 1.47
N LEU A 101 14.71 -2.34 0.33
CA LEU A 101 15.86 -2.61 -0.53
C LEU A 101 17.03 -1.70 -0.12
N PRO A 102 18.29 -2.19 -0.29
CA PRO A 102 19.45 -1.31 -0.21
C PRO A 102 19.26 -0.21 -1.26
N GLY A 103 18.95 1.01 -0.79
CA GLY A 103 18.68 2.15 -1.64
C GLY A 103 19.88 3.07 -1.78
N GLN A 104 19.75 4.07 -2.66
CA GLN A 104 20.67 5.20 -2.70
C GLN A 104 20.61 5.96 -1.37
N ALA A 105 21.67 6.69 -1.02
CA ALA A 105 21.72 7.43 0.24
C ALA A 105 20.57 8.43 0.42
N SER A 106 20.00 8.91 -0.70
CA SER A 106 18.93 9.92 -0.74
C SER A 106 17.51 9.37 -0.64
N GLU A 107 17.28 8.07 -0.86
CA GLU A 107 15.93 7.50 -0.83
C GLU A 107 15.85 6.16 -0.06
N ALA A 108 14.70 5.91 0.52
CA ALA A 108 14.34 4.65 1.13
C ALA A 108 13.34 3.94 0.21
N VAL A 109 13.66 2.72 -0.21
CA VAL A 109 12.76 1.88 -1.01
C VAL A 109 12.18 0.83 -0.10
N VAL A 110 10.85 0.83 0.04
CA VAL A 110 10.11 -0.16 0.82
C VAL A 110 9.20 -0.94 -0.11
N PHE A 111 9.01 -2.22 0.17
CA PHE A 111 8.14 -3.08 -0.62
C PHE A 111 7.20 -3.91 0.25
N VAL A 112 6.06 -4.24 -0.32
CA VAL A 112 5.16 -5.30 0.14
C VAL A 112 5.06 -6.33 -0.97
N ARG A 113 5.47 -7.57 -0.67
CA ARG A 113 5.46 -8.69 -1.60
C ARG A 113 4.54 -9.77 -1.06
N ASP A 114 3.81 -10.41 -1.94
CA ASP A 114 2.94 -11.53 -1.64
C ASP A 114 3.17 -12.72 -2.59
N ASN A 115 2.73 -13.90 -2.19
CA ASN A 115 2.70 -15.10 -3.04
C ASN A 115 1.32 -15.36 -3.64
N GLY A 116 0.53 -14.33 -3.83
CA GLY A 116 -0.85 -14.39 -4.31
C GLY A 116 -0.96 -14.72 -5.79
N VAL A 117 -2.09 -14.34 -6.37
CA VAL A 117 -2.41 -14.62 -7.79
C VAL A 117 -1.53 -13.87 -8.79
N GLY A 118 -0.84 -12.82 -8.33
CA GLY A 118 0.03 -12.01 -9.20
C GLY A 118 -0.73 -11.30 -10.33
N PHE A 119 0.00 -10.81 -11.33
CA PHE A 119 -0.57 -10.15 -12.50
C PHE A 119 0.39 -10.20 -13.68
N ASP A 120 -0.12 -9.92 -14.89
CA ASP A 120 0.69 -9.79 -16.11
C ASP A 120 1.33 -8.41 -16.16
N MET A 121 2.66 -8.35 -16.29
CA MET A 121 3.46 -7.11 -16.34
C MET A 121 3.08 -6.19 -17.51
N THR A 122 2.43 -6.70 -18.55
CA THR A 122 1.88 -5.88 -19.66
C THR A 122 0.90 -4.80 -19.14
N TYR A 123 0.31 -5.03 -17.96
CA TYR A 123 -0.64 -4.10 -17.34
C TYR A 123 -0.05 -3.32 -16.16
N ALA A 124 1.25 -3.43 -15.89
CA ALA A 124 1.88 -2.81 -14.72
C ALA A 124 1.69 -1.28 -14.67
N ASP A 125 1.75 -0.60 -15.80
CA ASP A 125 1.57 0.85 -15.89
C ASP A 125 0.17 1.30 -15.48
N LYS A 126 -0.84 0.45 -15.72
CA LYS A 126 -2.24 0.73 -15.39
C LYS A 126 -2.61 0.42 -13.95
N LEU A 127 -1.76 -0.29 -13.23
CA LEU A 127 -2.06 -0.78 -11.87
C LEU A 127 -2.35 0.35 -10.88
N PHE A 128 -1.75 1.51 -11.10
CA PHE A 128 -1.87 2.70 -10.24
C PHE A 128 -2.87 3.73 -10.77
N ASP A 129 -3.60 3.42 -11.84
CA ASP A 129 -4.63 4.32 -12.36
C ASP A 129 -5.96 4.14 -11.60
N VAL A 130 -6.75 5.21 -11.54
CA VAL A 130 -8.03 5.22 -10.83
C VAL A 130 -9.02 4.30 -11.53
N PHE A 131 -9.74 3.48 -10.75
CA PHE A 131 -10.73 2.49 -11.22
C PHE A 131 -10.15 1.33 -12.05
N GLN A 132 -8.83 1.16 -12.08
CA GLN A 132 -8.21 0.03 -12.76
C GLN A 132 -8.24 -1.23 -11.88
N ARG A 133 -8.59 -2.33 -12.51
CA ARG A 133 -8.64 -3.66 -11.90
C ARG A 133 -8.10 -4.66 -12.89
N LEU A 134 -7.11 -5.46 -12.48
CA LEU A 134 -6.52 -6.51 -13.32
C LEU A 134 -7.21 -7.86 -13.16
N HIS A 135 -7.92 -8.04 -12.03
CA HIS A 135 -8.71 -9.23 -11.75
C HIS A 135 -10.21 -8.93 -11.83
N ARG A 136 -11.00 -9.94 -12.14
CA ARG A 136 -12.46 -9.80 -12.27
C ARG A 136 -13.11 -9.45 -10.94
N ALA A 137 -14.25 -8.75 -11.02
CA ALA A 137 -14.98 -8.30 -9.83
C ALA A 137 -15.51 -9.44 -8.98
N GLU A 138 -15.76 -10.58 -9.62
CA GLU A 138 -16.28 -11.81 -9.00
C GLU A 138 -15.18 -12.56 -8.23
N GLU A 139 -13.91 -12.36 -8.59
CA GLU A 139 -12.77 -13.04 -7.96
C GLU A 139 -12.26 -12.29 -6.74
N PHE A 140 -12.19 -10.96 -6.82
CA PHE A 140 -11.68 -10.11 -5.73
C PHE A 140 -12.49 -8.83 -5.62
N GLU A 141 -12.87 -8.48 -4.41
CA GLU A 141 -13.55 -7.22 -4.12
C GLU A 141 -12.60 -6.02 -4.18
N GLY A 142 -13.16 -4.83 -4.48
CA GLY A 142 -12.43 -3.57 -4.41
C GLY A 142 -12.88 -2.55 -5.44
N THR A 143 -12.57 -1.30 -5.18
CA THR A 143 -12.97 -0.13 -5.97
C THR A 143 -11.99 0.24 -7.08
N GLY A 144 -10.75 -0.27 -7.02
CA GLY A 144 -9.67 0.12 -7.93
C GLY A 144 -9.06 1.49 -7.60
N ILE A 145 -9.29 2.02 -6.40
CA ILE A 145 -8.77 3.34 -5.97
C ILE A 145 -7.54 3.19 -5.05
N GLY A 146 -7.40 2.05 -4.38
CA GLY A 146 -6.37 1.86 -3.36
C GLY A 146 -4.94 2.14 -3.84
N LEU A 147 -4.52 1.55 -4.96
CA LEU A 147 -3.18 1.79 -5.52
C LEU A 147 -3.02 3.18 -6.14
N ALA A 148 -4.09 3.77 -6.67
CA ALA A 148 -4.08 5.17 -7.11
C ALA A 148 -3.84 6.12 -5.92
N ASN A 149 -4.44 5.84 -4.75
CA ASN A 149 -4.14 6.56 -3.51
C ASN A 149 -2.68 6.42 -3.10
N VAL A 150 -2.13 5.19 -3.16
CA VAL A 150 -0.71 4.94 -2.88
C VAL A 150 0.18 5.81 -3.76
N ARG A 151 0.00 5.76 -5.09
CA ARG A 151 0.77 6.57 -6.05
C ARG A 151 0.67 8.06 -5.75
N ARG A 152 -0.54 8.56 -5.48
CA ARG A 152 -0.77 9.97 -5.19
C ARG A 152 -0.09 10.43 -3.90
N ILE A 153 -0.22 9.66 -2.83
CA ILE A 153 0.41 9.98 -1.54
C ILE A 153 1.92 9.98 -1.70
N ILE A 154 2.50 8.95 -2.31
CA ILE A 154 3.94 8.82 -2.50
C ILE A 154 4.48 9.95 -3.39
N ALA A 155 3.78 10.31 -4.47
CA ALA A 155 4.15 11.44 -5.33
C ALA A 155 4.15 12.77 -4.57
N ARG A 156 3.18 12.99 -3.68
CA ARG A 156 3.14 14.18 -2.81
C ARG A 156 4.30 14.24 -1.81
N HIS A 157 4.87 13.11 -1.45
CA HIS A 157 6.10 13.02 -0.63
C HIS A 157 7.38 13.12 -1.47
N GLY A 158 7.27 13.43 -2.77
CA GLY A 158 8.44 13.50 -3.68
C GLY A 158 9.00 12.13 -4.07
N GLY A 159 8.23 11.07 -3.83
CA GLY A 159 8.60 9.70 -4.10
C GLY A 159 8.00 9.13 -5.40
N ARG A 160 8.20 7.84 -5.63
CA ARG A 160 7.69 7.08 -6.78
C ARG A 160 7.23 5.70 -6.38
N THR A 161 6.37 5.10 -7.24
CA THR A 161 5.84 3.75 -7.06
C THR A 161 6.04 2.92 -8.32
N TRP A 162 6.27 1.62 -8.14
CA TRP A 162 6.25 0.65 -9.24
C TRP A 162 5.84 -0.72 -8.70
N ALA A 163 5.63 -1.66 -9.59
CA ALA A 163 5.22 -3.00 -9.25
C ALA A 163 5.92 -4.04 -10.11
N GLU A 164 6.11 -5.22 -9.55
CA GLU A 164 6.56 -6.42 -10.24
C GLU A 164 5.57 -7.54 -9.91
N GLY A 165 5.24 -8.34 -10.91
CA GLY A 165 4.31 -9.45 -10.71
C GLY A 165 4.46 -10.52 -11.78
N LYS A 166 3.98 -11.70 -11.45
CA LYS A 166 3.86 -12.80 -12.42
C LYS A 166 2.60 -13.58 -12.08
N PRO A 167 1.77 -13.91 -13.08
CA PRO A 167 0.57 -14.71 -12.86
C PRO A 167 0.90 -15.97 -12.05
N ASP A 168 0.10 -16.23 -11.02
CA ASP A 168 0.21 -17.34 -10.08
C ASP A 168 1.48 -17.41 -9.22
N LEU A 169 2.38 -16.45 -9.32
CA LEU A 169 3.62 -16.39 -8.52
C LEU A 169 3.67 -15.22 -7.54
N GLY A 170 2.61 -14.40 -7.51
CA GLY A 170 2.50 -13.27 -6.60
C GLY A 170 2.95 -11.95 -7.21
N ALA A 171 2.96 -10.93 -6.37
CA ALA A 171 3.31 -9.56 -6.73
C ALA A 171 4.19 -8.89 -5.68
N ALA A 172 4.89 -7.85 -6.07
CA ALA A 172 5.60 -6.94 -5.19
C ALA A 172 5.28 -5.51 -5.60
N ILE A 173 4.83 -4.72 -4.65
CA ILE A 173 4.58 -3.29 -4.83
C ILE A 173 5.65 -2.53 -4.08
N TYR A 174 6.31 -1.62 -4.78
CA TYR A 174 7.43 -0.84 -4.28
C TYR A 174 7.03 0.62 -4.14
N VAL A 175 7.51 1.23 -3.07
CA VAL A 175 7.40 2.67 -2.82
C VAL A 175 8.79 3.22 -2.47
N ALA A 176 9.22 4.26 -3.16
CA ALA A 176 10.43 4.98 -2.85
C ALA A 176 10.07 6.33 -2.23
N LEU A 177 10.67 6.65 -1.11
CA LEU A 177 10.47 7.91 -0.37
C LEU A 177 11.82 8.60 -0.16
N PRO A 178 11.90 9.92 -0.20
CA PRO A 178 13.08 10.62 0.24
C PRO A 178 13.41 10.22 1.68
N ARG A 179 14.68 9.93 1.96
CA ARG A 179 15.10 9.78 3.36
C ARG A 179 14.93 11.12 4.05
N ALA A 180 14.50 11.10 5.33
CA ALA A 180 14.52 12.31 6.14
C ALA A 180 15.94 12.89 6.07
N LEU A 181 16.07 14.17 5.76
CA LEU A 181 17.32 14.89 5.93
C LEU A 181 17.73 14.66 7.38
N GLN A 182 18.88 14.01 7.60
CA GLN A 182 19.51 14.03 8.90
C GLN A 182 19.62 15.50 9.26
N GLY A 183 19.02 15.89 10.40
CA GLY A 183 18.93 17.27 10.82
C GLY A 183 20.31 17.93 10.69
N GLY A 184 20.37 18.98 9.91
CA GLY A 184 21.51 19.86 9.95
C GLY A 184 21.67 20.31 11.39
N GLU A 185 22.75 19.92 12.02
CA GLU A 185 23.19 20.55 13.25
C GLU A 185 23.17 22.04 12.98
N ASP A 186 22.34 22.76 13.73
CA ASP A 186 22.35 24.21 13.78
C ASP A 186 23.80 24.66 14.11
N GLU A 187 24.49 25.09 13.09
CA GLU A 187 25.72 25.82 13.23
C GLU A 187 25.38 27.21 13.87
N LYS A 188 25.19 27.19 15.18
CA LYS A 188 25.26 28.41 15.98
C LYS A 188 26.72 28.75 16.15
N THR A 189 27.16 29.73 15.39
CA THR A 189 28.31 30.56 15.76
C THR A 189 27.83 31.98 15.92
#